data_99a3ce57aecb9b3b8df92778142a099f
#
_entry.id   99a3ce57aecb9b3b8df92778142a099f
#
_cell.length_a   1.000
_cell.length_b   1.000
_cell.length_c   1.000
_cell.angle_alpha   90.00
_cell.angle_beta   90.00
_cell.angle_gamma   90.00
#
_symmetry.space_group_name_H-M   'P 1'
#
loop_
_entity.id
_entity.type
_entity.pdbx_description
1 polymer ?
#
loop_
_entity_poly.entity_id
_entity_poly.type
_entity_poly.pdbx_seq_one_letter_code
_entity_poly.pdbx_strand_id
1 'polypeptide(L)'
;MPKLSNNAIKIRKTTIEDAAREHFIKQGFHATSMRDIAKTAEVSLGNLYNYYATKEAIFESIIDSYLTVMDDKLREIFAQIDEPLEPSNLRKLGEMLGELVNQHSDFWLLMYIDVLEFQNRHFRNMFDGLTDRFQRVFADKFEEARLRGDLRTGVEPASVFTAAYMQFFNYFLVEKLFGGNQHLNLTDEQALNSITKIFAYGILSEAKLAEFKKSAING
;
A
#
# COMPACT_ATOMS: atom_id res chain seq x y z
N MET A 1 22.13 -36.96 -5.63
CA MET A 1 21.71 -35.82 -6.44
C MET A 1 22.57 -34.62 -6.05
N PRO A 2 23.13 -33.83 -6.97
CA PRO A 2 23.88 -32.65 -6.61
C PRO A 2 22.98 -31.67 -5.87
N LYS A 3 23.44 -31.13 -4.73
CA LYS A 3 22.74 -30.06 -4.00
C LYS A 3 22.59 -28.86 -4.94
N LEU A 4 21.34 -28.44 -5.20
CA LEU A 4 21.07 -27.21 -5.92
C LEU A 4 21.74 -26.03 -5.19
N SER A 5 22.32 -25.08 -5.93
CA SER A 5 22.84 -23.86 -5.33
C SER A 5 21.69 -23.07 -4.68
N ASN A 6 22.00 -22.28 -3.65
CA ASN A 6 21.00 -21.42 -2.99
C ASN A 6 20.26 -20.51 -3.99
N ASN A 7 20.95 -20.04 -5.03
CA ASN A 7 20.36 -19.25 -6.10
C ASN A 7 19.34 -20.05 -6.94
N ALA A 8 19.67 -21.31 -7.29
CA ALA A 8 18.75 -22.18 -8.02
C ALA A 8 17.48 -22.50 -7.21
N ILE A 9 17.64 -22.68 -5.89
CA ILE A 9 16.49 -22.89 -4.97
C ILE A 9 15.61 -21.63 -4.95
N LYS A 10 16.21 -20.46 -4.84
CA LYS A 10 15.46 -19.17 -4.83
C LYS A 10 14.68 -18.98 -6.13
N ILE A 11 15.32 -19.15 -7.29
CA ILE A 11 14.65 -19.03 -8.59
C ILE A 11 13.49 -20.00 -8.69
N ARG A 12 13.65 -21.24 -8.25
CA ARG A 12 12.58 -22.26 -8.32
C ARG A 12 11.41 -21.89 -7.39
N LYS A 13 11.69 -21.41 -6.19
CA LYS A 13 10.65 -20.91 -5.28
C LYS A 13 9.86 -19.78 -5.90
N THR A 14 10.52 -18.77 -6.45
CA THR A 14 9.87 -17.65 -7.15
C THR A 14 8.98 -18.13 -8.30
N THR A 15 9.43 -19.07 -9.13
CA THR A 15 8.62 -19.64 -10.22
C THR A 15 7.35 -20.31 -9.69
N ILE A 16 7.43 -21.04 -8.57
CA ILE A 16 6.27 -21.69 -7.95
C ILE A 16 5.32 -20.64 -7.35
N GLU A 17 5.85 -19.63 -6.68
CA GLU A 17 5.09 -18.54 -6.07
C GLU A 17 4.36 -17.71 -7.14
N ASP A 18 5.00 -17.41 -8.26
CA ASP A 18 4.39 -16.68 -9.38
C ASP A 18 3.23 -17.46 -10.00
N ALA A 19 3.41 -18.77 -10.23
CA ALA A 19 2.35 -19.64 -10.71
C ALA A 19 1.18 -19.72 -9.72
N ALA A 20 1.47 -19.85 -8.43
CA ALA A 20 0.45 -19.91 -7.39
C ALA A 20 -0.33 -18.60 -7.30
N ARG A 21 0.36 -17.45 -7.32
CA ARG A 21 -0.24 -16.11 -7.31
C ARG A 21 -1.23 -15.94 -8.46
N GLU A 22 -0.84 -16.30 -9.69
CA GLU A 22 -1.71 -16.24 -10.84
C GLU A 22 -3.01 -17.04 -10.61
N HIS A 23 -2.89 -18.27 -10.13
CA HIS A 23 -4.06 -19.11 -9.85
C HIS A 23 -4.92 -18.56 -8.71
N PHE A 24 -4.32 -18.10 -7.61
CA PHE A 24 -5.06 -17.54 -6.49
C PHE A 24 -5.88 -16.32 -6.89
N ILE A 25 -5.30 -15.43 -7.69
CA ILE A 25 -6.00 -14.22 -8.17
C ILE A 25 -7.09 -14.56 -9.18
N LYS A 26 -6.83 -15.50 -10.09
CA LYS A 26 -7.75 -15.81 -11.19
C LYS A 26 -8.98 -16.61 -10.78
N GLN A 27 -8.83 -17.58 -9.89
CA GLN A 27 -9.88 -18.54 -9.55
C GLN A 27 -10.12 -18.70 -8.04
N GLY A 28 -9.41 -17.96 -7.21
CA GLY A 28 -9.49 -18.01 -5.76
C GLY A 28 -8.61 -19.12 -5.13
N PHE A 29 -8.39 -18.98 -3.83
CA PHE A 29 -7.53 -19.87 -3.08
C PHE A 29 -8.07 -21.32 -3.04
N HIS A 30 -9.34 -21.52 -2.72
CA HIS A 30 -9.92 -22.86 -2.59
C HIS A 30 -9.97 -23.65 -3.90
N ALA A 31 -10.26 -22.97 -5.02
CA ALA A 31 -10.33 -23.62 -6.33
C ALA A 31 -8.93 -23.97 -6.90
N THR A 32 -7.87 -23.43 -6.32
CA THR A 32 -6.49 -23.71 -6.76
C THR A 32 -5.95 -24.97 -6.10
N SER A 33 -5.39 -25.90 -6.88
CA SER A 33 -4.74 -27.10 -6.38
C SER A 33 -3.22 -27.07 -6.53
N MET A 34 -2.50 -27.82 -5.70
CA MET A 34 -1.04 -28.01 -5.83
C MET A 34 -0.66 -28.56 -7.21
N ARG A 35 -1.55 -29.32 -7.86
CA ARG A 35 -1.33 -29.88 -9.20
C ARG A 35 -1.40 -28.79 -10.26
N ASP A 36 -2.33 -27.85 -10.14
CA ASP A 36 -2.45 -26.72 -11.08
C ASP A 36 -1.21 -25.84 -10.99
N ILE A 37 -0.78 -25.52 -9.76
CA ILE A 37 0.44 -24.75 -9.51
C ILE A 37 1.67 -25.45 -10.12
N ALA A 38 1.83 -26.75 -9.87
CA ALA A 38 2.96 -27.52 -10.39
C ALA A 38 2.99 -27.50 -11.92
N LYS A 39 1.82 -27.63 -12.56
CA LYS A 39 1.69 -27.61 -14.02
C LYS A 39 2.09 -26.25 -14.59
N THR A 40 1.61 -25.16 -14.02
CA THR A 40 1.92 -23.78 -14.48
C THR A 40 3.38 -23.41 -14.19
N ALA A 41 3.95 -23.85 -13.07
CA ALA A 41 5.35 -23.65 -12.72
C ALA A 41 6.33 -24.55 -13.51
N GLU A 42 5.80 -25.45 -14.37
CA GLU A 42 6.58 -26.44 -15.12
C GLU A 42 7.48 -27.29 -14.23
N VAL A 43 6.94 -27.75 -13.09
CA VAL A 43 7.61 -28.65 -12.17
C VAL A 43 6.78 -29.92 -11.95
N SER A 44 7.44 -31.04 -11.62
CA SER A 44 6.70 -32.21 -11.16
C SER A 44 6.03 -31.93 -9.81
N LEU A 45 4.88 -32.53 -9.56
CA LEU A 45 4.17 -32.38 -8.28
C LEU A 45 5.05 -32.80 -7.09
N GLY A 46 5.83 -33.87 -7.24
CA GLY A 46 6.78 -34.29 -6.20
C GLY A 46 7.90 -33.27 -5.97
N ASN A 47 8.35 -32.59 -7.03
CA ASN A 47 9.34 -31.52 -6.88
C ASN A 47 8.75 -30.30 -6.18
N LEU A 48 7.50 -29.94 -6.46
CA LEU A 48 6.82 -28.85 -5.76
C LEU A 48 6.73 -29.12 -4.26
N TYR A 49 6.36 -30.33 -3.85
CA TYR A 49 6.31 -30.73 -2.44
C TYR A 49 7.67 -30.68 -1.72
N ASN A 50 8.78 -30.69 -2.43
CA ASN A 50 10.11 -30.48 -1.83
C ASN A 50 10.34 -29.01 -1.39
N TYR A 51 9.59 -28.07 -1.93
CA TYR A 51 9.67 -26.63 -1.60
C TYR A 51 8.57 -26.18 -0.65
N TYR A 52 7.35 -26.69 -0.85
CA TYR A 52 6.17 -26.29 -0.10
C TYR A 52 5.29 -27.47 0.22
N ALA A 53 5.04 -27.72 1.50
CA ALA A 53 4.23 -28.83 1.95
C ALA A 53 2.74 -28.66 1.61
N THR A 54 2.25 -27.43 1.57
CA THR A 54 0.84 -27.10 1.34
C THR A 54 0.72 -25.82 0.48
N LYS A 55 -0.46 -25.58 -0.08
CA LYS A 55 -0.73 -24.32 -0.80
C LYS A 55 -0.84 -23.11 0.14
N GLU A 56 -1.22 -23.34 1.39
CA GLU A 56 -1.18 -22.34 2.46
C GLU A 56 0.24 -21.83 2.70
N ALA A 57 1.23 -22.74 2.73
CA ALA A 57 2.65 -22.37 2.88
C ALA A 57 3.17 -21.56 1.68
N ILE A 58 2.65 -21.82 0.47
CA ILE A 58 2.97 -20.99 -0.70
C ILE A 58 2.35 -19.59 -0.55
N PHE A 59 1.08 -19.52 -0.17
CA PHE A 59 0.37 -18.26 0.05
C PHE A 59 1.09 -17.40 1.09
N GLU A 60 1.41 -17.97 2.26
CA GLU A 60 2.16 -17.31 3.33
C GLU A 60 3.51 -16.76 2.83
N SER A 61 4.28 -17.56 2.08
CA SER A 61 5.56 -17.14 1.51
C SER A 61 5.43 -15.96 0.52
N ILE A 62 4.38 -15.96 -0.30
CA ILE A 62 4.07 -14.86 -1.22
C ILE A 62 3.77 -13.59 -0.41
N ILE A 63 2.90 -13.68 0.59
CA ILE A 63 2.51 -12.52 1.41
C ILE A 63 3.70 -11.95 2.16
N ASP A 64 4.53 -12.76 2.80
CA ASP A 64 5.72 -12.31 3.53
C ASP A 64 6.69 -11.54 2.62
N SER A 65 6.87 -12.04 1.39
CA SER A 65 7.71 -11.36 0.39
C SER A 65 7.12 -9.99 0.01
N TYR A 66 5.81 -9.91 -0.20
CA TYR A 66 5.13 -8.66 -0.53
C TYR A 66 5.13 -7.66 0.63
N LEU A 67 4.88 -8.12 1.87
CA LEU A 67 4.90 -7.26 3.06
C LEU A 67 6.28 -6.60 3.23
N THR A 68 7.37 -7.34 2.97
CA THR A 68 8.72 -6.80 2.99
C THR A 68 8.89 -5.70 1.95
N VAL A 69 8.49 -5.96 0.70
CA VAL A 69 8.56 -4.96 -0.39
C VAL A 69 7.72 -3.73 -0.07
N MET A 70 6.51 -3.91 0.47
CA MET A 70 5.62 -2.79 0.83
C MET A 70 6.19 -1.93 1.95
N ASP A 71 6.79 -2.53 2.98
CA ASP A 71 7.44 -1.79 4.08
C ASP A 71 8.60 -0.93 3.55
N ASP A 72 9.43 -1.48 2.69
CA ASP A 72 10.53 -0.74 2.05
C ASP A 72 9.99 0.41 1.17
N LYS A 73 8.96 0.16 0.35
CA LYS A 73 8.35 1.18 -0.49
C LYS A 73 7.71 2.31 0.31
N LEU A 74 7.00 1.99 1.38
CA LEU A 74 6.42 3.00 2.26
C LEU A 74 7.51 3.84 2.95
N ARG A 75 8.62 3.24 3.36
CA ARG A 75 9.77 3.99 3.90
C ARG A 75 10.36 4.94 2.86
N GLU A 76 10.53 4.49 1.60
CA GLU A 76 10.98 5.34 0.48
C GLU A 76 10.04 6.52 0.24
N ILE A 77 8.72 6.30 0.30
CA ILE A 77 7.69 7.35 0.16
C ILE A 77 7.83 8.37 1.29
N PHE A 78 7.82 7.92 2.54
CA PHE A 78 7.86 8.82 3.70
C PHE A 78 9.18 9.60 3.80
N ALA A 79 10.30 9.03 3.37
CA ALA A 79 11.59 9.72 3.29
C ALA A 79 11.59 10.90 2.31
N GLN A 80 10.62 10.98 1.40
CA GLN A 80 10.48 12.08 0.43
C GLN A 80 9.49 13.16 0.87
N ILE A 81 8.88 13.03 2.06
CA ILE A 81 7.89 13.96 2.60
C ILE A 81 8.55 14.77 3.72
N ASP A 82 8.97 16.00 3.42
CA ASP A 82 9.64 16.86 4.40
C ASP A 82 8.66 17.53 5.36
N GLU A 83 7.59 18.14 4.83
CA GLU A 83 6.55 18.84 5.60
C GLU A 83 5.21 18.13 5.40
N PRO A 84 4.89 17.13 6.24
CA PRO A 84 3.80 16.17 5.97
C PRO A 84 2.40 16.79 5.91
N LEU A 85 2.19 17.98 6.48
CA LEU A 85 0.90 18.68 6.47
C LEU A 85 0.82 19.83 5.47
N GLU A 86 1.90 20.08 4.75
CA GLU A 86 1.90 21.04 3.65
C GLU A 86 1.07 20.48 2.47
N PRO A 87 0.13 21.27 1.88
CA PRO A 87 -0.75 20.77 0.84
C PRO A 87 -0.04 20.14 -0.37
N SER A 88 1.10 20.72 -0.77
CA SER A 88 1.93 20.17 -1.86
C SER A 88 2.49 18.78 -1.53
N ASN A 89 2.92 18.57 -0.29
CA ASN A 89 3.43 17.28 0.17
C ASN A 89 2.31 16.26 0.43
N LEU A 90 1.14 16.70 0.90
CA LEU A 90 -0.05 15.84 0.95
C LEU A 90 -0.45 15.36 -0.44
N ARG A 91 -0.44 16.27 -1.44
CA ARG A 91 -0.67 15.90 -2.82
C ARG A 91 0.36 14.90 -3.34
N LYS A 92 1.66 15.18 -3.11
CA LYS A 92 2.77 14.28 -3.48
C LYS A 92 2.61 12.90 -2.85
N LEU A 93 2.22 12.83 -1.57
CA LEU A 93 1.88 11.57 -0.90
C LEU A 93 0.79 10.81 -1.66
N GLY A 94 -0.29 11.50 -2.05
CA GLY A 94 -1.36 10.90 -2.83
C GLY A 94 -0.90 10.35 -4.17
N GLU A 95 -0.07 11.08 -4.92
CA GLU A 95 0.51 10.64 -6.19
C GLU A 95 1.35 9.37 -6.00
N MET A 96 2.25 9.35 -5.02
CA MET A 96 3.12 8.21 -4.73
C MET A 96 2.33 6.98 -4.25
N LEU A 97 1.26 7.18 -3.47
CA LEU A 97 0.36 6.08 -3.08
C LEU A 97 -0.43 5.53 -4.27
N GLY A 98 -0.86 6.40 -5.19
CA GLY A 98 -1.51 5.98 -6.43
C GLY A 98 -0.59 5.11 -7.29
N GLU A 99 0.66 5.51 -7.45
CA GLU A 99 1.67 4.71 -8.14
C GLU A 99 1.91 3.36 -7.46
N LEU A 100 2.06 3.36 -6.12
CA LEU A 100 2.25 2.15 -5.33
C LEU A 100 1.09 1.16 -5.52
N VAL A 101 -0.15 1.64 -5.42
CA VAL A 101 -1.34 0.82 -5.63
C VAL A 101 -1.39 0.27 -7.05
N ASN A 102 -1.11 1.09 -8.05
CA ASN A 102 -1.13 0.68 -9.45
C ASN A 102 -0.06 -0.36 -9.79
N GLN A 103 1.16 -0.20 -9.28
CA GLN A 103 2.27 -1.11 -9.54
C GLN A 103 2.12 -2.48 -8.86
N HIS A 104 1.36 -2.54 -7.75
CA HIS A 104 1.24 -3.74 -6.92
C HIS A 104 -0.21 -4.24 -6.79
N SER A 105 -0.98 -4.18 -7.89
CA SER A 105 -2.39 -4.60 -7.90
C SER A 105 -2.61 -6.02 -7.38
N ASP A 106 -1.71 -6.95 -7.69
CA ASP A 106 -1.79 -8.35 -7.25
C ASP A 106 -1.73 -8.48 -5.73
N PHE A 107 -0.89 -7.66 -5.08
CA PHE A 107 -0.79 -7.63 -3.63
C PHE A 107 -2.12 -7.25 -2.96
N TRP A 108 -2.80 -6.25 -3.49
CA TRP A 108 -4.11 -5.82 -2.95
C TRP A 108 -5.18 -6.88 -3.17
N LEU A 109 -5.16 -7.61 -4.29
CA LEU A 109 -6.07 -8.73 -4.52
C LEU A 109 -5.80 -9.88 -3.56
N LEU A 110 -4.53 -10.20 -3.27
CA LEU A 110 -4.16 -11.21 -2.27
C LEU A 110 -4.60 -10.80 -0.86
N MET A 111 -4.58 -9.50 -0.53
CA MET A 111 -5.10 -8.99 0.74
C MET A 111 -6.60 -9.31 0.91
N TYR A 112 -7.41 -9.15 -0.14
CA TYR A 112 -8.83 -9.53 -0.09
C TYR A 112 -9.02 -11.04 0.05
N ILE A 113 -8.19 -11.84 -0.60
CA ILE A 113 -8.19 -13.31 -0.42
C ILE A 113 -7.87 -13.65 1.04
N ASP A 114 -6.88 -13.00 1.66
CA ASP A 114 -6.55 -13.23 3.07
C ASP A 114 -7.71 -12.88 4.02
N VAL A 115 -8.40 -11.78 3.77
CA VAL A 115 -9.58 -11.40 4.56
C VAL A 115 -10.67 -12.46 4.48
N LEU A 116 -10.96 -12.96 3.27
CA LEU A 116 -12.05 -13.90 3.03
C LEU A 116 -11.72 -15.33 3.46
N GLU A 117 -10.50 -15.79 3.19
CA GLU A 117 -10.11 -17.19 3.32
C GLU A 117 -9.34 -17.49 4.61
N PHE A 118 -8.59 -16.50 5.12
CA PHE A 118 -7.70 -16.66 6.27
C PHE A 118 -8.06 -15.76 7.46
N GLN A 119 -9.24 -15.09 7.41
CA GLN A 119 -9.71 -14.19 8.48
C GLN A 119 -8.69 -13.09 8.81
N ASN A 120 -8.07 -12.54 7.76
CA ASN A 120 -7.06 -11.49 7.88
C ASN A 120 -5.83 -11.89 8.74
N ARG A 121 -5.40 -13.14 8.64
CA ARG A 121 -4.30 -13.66 9.48
C ARG A 121 -2.97 -12.99 9.17
N HIS A 122 -2.68 -12.77 7.87
CA HIS A 122 -1.38 -12.31 7.42
C HIS A 122 -1.29 -10.78 7.35
N PHE A 123 -2.37 -10.10 6.98
CA PHE A 123 -2.38 -8.65 6.80
C PHE A 123 -2.80 -7.84 8.03
N ARG A 124 -3.29 -8.49 9.11
CA ARG A 124 -3.83 -7.79 10.30
C ARG A 124 -2.87 -6.74 10.87
N ASN A 125 -1.58 -7.05 10.88
CA ASN A 125 -0.57 -6.17 11.49
C ASN A 125 -0.11 -5.04 10.55
N MET A 126 -0.51 -5.05 9.28
CA MET A 126 -0.11 -4.04 8.30
C MET A 126 -0.56 -2.64 8.70
N PHE A 127 -1.77 -2.53 9.23
CA PHE A 127 -2.37 -1.26 9.67
C PHE A 127 -2.31 -1.03 11.17
N ASP A 128 -1.80 -1.99 11.94
CA ASP A 128 -1.70 -1.87 13.40
C ASP A 128 -0.80 -0.69 13.79
N GLY A 129 -1.32 0.18 14.66
CA GLY A 129 -0.59 1.34 15.17
C GLY A 129 -0.13 2.32 14.09
N LEU A 130 -0.85 2.42 12.95
CA LEU A 130 -0.45 3.26 11.82
C LEU A 130 -0.26 4.73 12.23
N THR A 131 -1.18 5.27 13.03
CA THR A 131 -1.07 6.65 13.55
C THR A 131 0.17 6.83 14.42
N ASP A 132 0.47 5.86 15.30
CA ASP A 132 1.67 5.90 16.16
C ASP A 132 2.95 5.78 15.32
N ARG A 133 2.92 5.03 14.22
CA ARG A 133 4.06 4.96 13.29
C ARG A 133 4.29 6.30 12.62
N PHE A 134 3.25 6.97 12.13
CA PHE A 134 3.36 8.32 11.56
C PHE A 134 3.81 9.35 12.59
N GLN A 135 3.30 9.26 13.83
CA GLN A 135 3.76 10.12 14.92
C GLN A 135 5.26 9.97 15.15
N ARG A 136 5.79 8.74 15.11
CA ARG A 136 7.25 8.52 15.27
C ARG A 136 8.07 8.99 14.08
N VAL A 137 7.58 8.78 12.87
CA VAL A 137 8.32 9.15 11.64
C VAL A 137 8.39 10.67 11.47
N PHE A 138 7.32 11.38 11.81
CA PHE A 138 7.17 12.82 11.55
C PHE A 138 7.10 13.67 12.82
N ALA A 139 7.54 13.15 13.99
CA ALA A 139 7.40 13.80 15.29
C ALA A 139 7.91 15.27 15.27
N ASP A 140 9.15 15.47 14.82
CA ASP A 140 9.78 16.79 14.78
C ASP A 140 9.04 17.73 13.84
N LYS A 141 8.61 17.24 12.67
CA LYS A 141 7.88 18.03 11.67
C LYS A 141 6.48 18.42 12.12
N PHE A 142 5.79 17.54 12.82
CA PHE A 142 4.49 17.85 13.42
C PHE A 142 4.62 18.90 14.52
N GLU A 143 5.67 18.82 15.34
CA GLU A 143 5.93 19.81 16.39
C GLU A 143 6.34 21.16 15.79
N GLU A 144 7.20 21.18 14.77
CA GLU A 144 7.57 22.39 14.04
C GLU A 144 6.34 23.10 13.46
N ALA A 145 5.42 22.37 12.80
CA ALA A 145 4.19 22.93 12.25
C ALA A 145 3.28 23.52 13.34
N ARG A 146 3.21 22.84 14.50
CA ARG A 146 2.46 23.33 15.67
C ARG A 146 3.06 24.63 16.23
N LEU A 147 4.37 24.67 16.40
CA LEU A 147 5.09 25.84 16.93
C LEU A 147 5.01 27.06 16.00
N ARG A 148 5.00 26.85 14.68
CA ARG A 148 4.77 27.91 13.70
C ARG A 148 3.33 28.44 13.70
N GLY A 149 2.39 27.73 14.33
CA GLY A 149 0.97 28.08 14.29
C GLY A 149 0.30 27.79 12.94
N ASP A 150 0.84 26.85 12.17
CA ASP A 150 0.30 26.47 10.87
C ASP A 150 -1.04 25.72 10.99
N LEU A 151 -1.30 25.10 12.14
CA LEU A 151 -2.44 24.24 12.38
C LEU A 151 -3.54 24.95 13.17
N ARG A 152 -4.79 24.57 12.92
CA ARG A 152 -5.93 24.97 13.74
C ARG A 152 -5.82 24.38 15.14
N THR A 153 -6.36 25.10 16.12
CA THR A 153 -6.43 24.60 17.50
C THR A 153 -7.22 23.29 17.55
N GLY A 154 -6.69 22.32 18.29
CA GLY A 154 -7.32 20.99 18.47
C GLY A 154 -7.07 19.98 17.34
N VAL A 155 -6.28 20.34 16.34
CA VAL A 155 -5.83 19.39 15.32
C VAL A 155 -4.70 18.52 15.85
N GLU A 156 -4.87 17.20 15.79
CA GLU A 156 -3.82 16.22 16.08
C GLU A 156 -3.14 15.80 14.78
N PRO A 157 -1.88 16.24 14.53
CA PRO A 157 -1.23 16.12 13.23
C PRO A 157 -1.13 14.68 12.71
N ALA A 158 -0.73 13.73 13.56
CA ALA A 158 -0.58 12.33 13.17
C ALA A 158 -1.91 11.69 12.77
N SER A 159 -3.00 12.02 13.48
CA SER A 159 -4.34 11.52 13.17
C SER A 159 -4.82 12.04 11.83
N VAL A 160 -4.60 13.33 11.55
CA VAL A 160 -4.98 13.94 10.28
C VAL A 160 -4.15 13.39 9.12
N PHE A 161 -2.85 13.24 9.31
CA PHE A 161 -1.98 12.62 8.30
C PHE A 161 -2.40 11.17 8.01
N THR A 162 -2.75 10.41 9.05
CA THR A 162 -3.31 9.06 8.89
C THR A 162 -4.60 9.07 8.07
N ALA A 163 -5.51 10.02 8.36
CA ALA A 163 -6.76 10.14 7.62
C ALA A 163 -6.50 10.49 6.14
N ALA A 164 -5.56 11.41 5.85
CA ALA A 164 -5.18 11.76 4.49
C ALA A 164 -4.57 10.56 3.75
N TYR A 165 -3.63 9.85 4.39
CA TYR A 165 -3.04 8.63 3.87
C TYR A 165 -4.12 7.61 3.50
N MET A 166 -5.03 7.31 4.43
CA MET A 166 -6.10 6.33 4.22
C MET A 166 -7.08 6.77 3.13
N GLN A 167 -7.37 8.08 3.00
CA GLN A 167 -8.25 8.60 1.96
C GLN A 167 -7.63 8.43 0.57
N PHE A 168 -6.36 8.80 0.37
CA PHE A 168 -5.66 8.58 -0.89
C PHE A 168 -5.53 7.09 -1.21
N PHE A 169 -5.08 6.30 -0.24
CA PHE A 169 -4.93 4.86 -0.40
C PHE A 169 -6.25 4.19 -0.83
N ASN A 170 -7.35 4.46 -0.11
CA ASN A 170 -8.65 3.86 -0.43
C ASN A 170 -9.18 4.33 -1.78
N TYR A 171 -8.99 5.61 -2.14
CA TYR A 171 -9.40 6.10 -3.46
C TYR A 171 -8.74 5.27 -4.56
N PHE A 172 -7.42 5.17 -4.58
CA PHE A 172 -6.71 4.43 -5.62
C PHE A 172 -6.99 2.92 -5.56
N LEU A 173 -7.13 2.36 -4.36
CA LEU A 173 -7.46 0.95 -4.19
C LEU A 173 -8.82 0.61 -4.81
N VAL A 174 -9.85 1.42 -4.55
CA VAL A 174 -11.19 1.23 -5.11
C VAL A 174 -11.17 1.38 -6.62
N GLU A 175 -10.57 2.45 -7.14
CA GLU A 175 -10.47 2.68 -8.59
C GLU A 175 -9.72 1.54 -9.27
N LYS A 176 -8.64 1.03 -8.69
CA LYS A 176 -7.85 -0.06 -9.28
C LYS A 176 -8.56 -1.40 -9.27
N LEU A 177 -9.21 -1.76 -8.17
CA LEU A 177 -9.78 -3.11 -8.00
C LEU A 177 -11.17 -3.26 -8.62
N PHE A 178 -11.94 -2.18 -8.71
CA PHE A 178 -13.33 -2.24 -9.18
C PHE A 178 -13.53 -1.73 -10.62
N GLY A 179 -12.47 -1.58 -11.41
CA GLY A 179 -12.60 -1.35 -12.85
C GLY A 179 -12.01 -0.05 -13.39
N GLY A 180 -11.16 0.60 -12.64
CA GLY A 180 -10.34 1.75 -13.06
C GLY A 180 -11.13 3.01 -13.41
N ASN A 181 -10.58 4.13 -13.11
CA ASN A 181 -10.87 5.57 -13.42
C ASN A 181 -12.28 6.01 -13.85
N GLN A 182 -13.32 5.21 -13.63
CA GLN A 182 -14.67 5.49 -14.13
C GLN A 182 -15.77 5.43 -13.07
N HIS A 183 -15.47 4.89 -11.88
CA HIS A 183 -16.53 4.72 -10.87
C HIS A 183 -17.01 6.03 -10.28
N LEU A 184 -16.10 6.96 -10.03
CA LEU A 184 -16.42 8.23 -9.41
C LEU A 184 -16.54 9.40 -10.41
N ASN A 185 -16.37 9.16 -11.71
CA ASN A 185 -16.31 10.19 -12.74
C ASN A 185 -15.30 11.31 -12.43
N LEU A 186 -14.22 10.96 -11.73
CA LEU A 186 -13.11 11.86 -11.41
C LEU A 186 -11.84 11.34 -12.08
N THR A 187 -11.05 12.25 -12.62
CA THR A 187 -9.66 11.92 -12.95
C THR A 187 -8.84 11.85 -11.67
N ASP A 188 -7.70 11.14 -11.71
CA ASP A 188 -6.77 11.07 -10.57
C ASP A 188 -6.35 12.48 -10.13
N GLU A 189 -6.12 13.39 -11.08
CA GLU A 189 -5.82 14.80 -10.85
C GLU A 189 -6.94 15.51 -10.05
N GLN A 190 -8.18 15.31 -10.44
CA GLN A 190 -9.35 15.89 -9.76
C GLN A 190 -9.51 15.32 -8.35
N ALA A 191 -9.28 14.02 -8.17
CA ALA A 191 -9.36 13.37 -6.87
C ALA A 191 -8.24 13.86 -5.93
N LEU A 192 -7.00 13.87 -6.41
CA LEU A 192 -5.84 14.38 -5.67
C LEU A 192 -6.07 15.83 -5.21
N ASN A 193 -6.50 16.69 -6.12
CA ASN A 193 -6.80 18.10 -5.80
C ASN A 193 -7.93 18.22 -4.76
N SER A 194 -9.01 17.45 -4.91
CA SER A 194 -10.16 17.51 -4.02
C SER A 194 -9.81 17.03 -2.61
N ILE A 195 -9.14 15.89 -2.50
CA ILE A 195 -8.71 15.33 -1.21
C ILE A 195 -7.74 16.29 -0.53
N THR A 196 -6.71 16.77 -1.25
CA THR A 196 -5.73 17.72 -0.72
C THR A 196 -6.41 19.00 -0.17
N LYS A 197 -7.35 19.56 -0.93
CA LYS A 197 -8.10 20.75 -0.50
C LYS A 197 -8.93 20.48 0.76
N ILE A 198 -9.64 19.36 0.84
CA ILE A 198 -10.43 18.99 2.02
C ILE A 198 -9.55 19.00 3.27
N PHE A 199 -8.37 18.36 3.19
CA PHE A 199 -7.45 18.33 4.32
C PHE A 199 -6.85 19.71 4.60
N ALA A 200 -6.36 20.44 3.59
CA ALA A 200 -5.80 21.78 3.78
C ALA A 200 -6.80 22.75 4.45
N TYR A 201 -8.05 22.80 3.97
CA TYR A 201 -9.09 23.64 4.56
C TYR A 201 -9.50 23.19 5.97
N GLY A 202 -9.42 21.88 6.26
CA GLY A 202 -9.77 21.34 7.56
C GLY A 202 -8.71 21.54 8.64
N ILE A 203 -7.42 21.56 8.27
CA ILE A 203 -6.32 21.50 9.24
C ILE A 203 -5.53 22.80 9.40
N LEU A 204 -5.40 23.60 8.34
CA LEU A 204 -4.57 24.80 8.37
C LEU A 204 -5.26 25.94 9.14
N SER A 205 -4.47 26.73 9.88
CA SER A 205 -4.90 27.97 10.48
C SER A 205 -5.37 28.97 9.40
N GLU A 206 -6.17 29.98 9.78
CA GLU A 206 -6.64 30.98 8.82
C GLU A 206 -5.48 31.75 8.17
N ALA A 207 -4.40 32.01 8.94
CA ALA A 207 -3.19 32.65 8.43
C ALA A 207 -2.50 31.78 7.38
N LYS A 208 -2.26 30.50 7.68
CA LYS A 208 -1.63 29.55 6.77
C LYS A 208 -2.49 29.27 5.54
N LEU A 209 -3.80 29.19 5.71
CA LEU A 209 -4.75 29.02 4.61
C LEU A 209 -4.74 30.22 3.63
N ALA A 210 -4.56 31.43 4.13
CA ALA A 210 -4.43 32.63 3.30
C ALA A 210 -3.16 32.58 2.43
N GLU A 211 -2.05 32.08 2.97
CA GLU A 211 -0.81 31.86 2.20
C GLU A 211 -1.01 30.83 1.10
N PHE A 212 -1.61 29.69 1.44
CA PHE A 212 -1.93 28.62 0.49
C PHE A 212 -2.80 29.11 -0.68
N LYS A 213 -3.83 29.92 -0.39
CA LYS A 213 -4.71 30.48 -1.44
C LYS A 213 -3.96 31.42 -2.37
N LYS A 214 -3.02 32.21 -1.86
CA LYS A 214 -2.21 33.12 -2.69
C LYS A 214 -1.27 32.38 -3.62
N SER A 215 -0.63 31.30 -3.14
CA SER A 215 0.26 30.49 -3.98
C SER A 215 -0.49 29.76 -5.09
N ALA A 216 -1.72 29.31 -4.83
CA ALA A 216 -2.57 28.61 -5.81
C ALA A 216 -3.13 29.52 -6.94
N ILE A 217 -3.08 30.85 -6.76
CA ILE A 217 -3.53 31.82 -7.78
C ILE A 217 -2.37 32.23 -8.72
N ASN A 218 -1.14 32.09 -8.23
CA ASN A 218 0.07 32.56 -8.93
C ASN A 218 0.85 31.45 -9.67
N GLY A 219 0.39 30.20 -9.64
CA GLY A 219 0.91 29.05 -10.37
C GLY A 219 -0.13 28.43 -11.31
#